data_e42da65fb639d391445560e9bff5c1e1
#
_entry.id   e42da65fb639d391445560e9bff5c1e1
#
_cell.length_a   1.000
_cell.length_b   1.000
_cell.length_c   1.000
_cell.angle_alpha   90.00
_cell.angle_beta   90.00
_cell.angle_gamma   90.00
#
_symmetry.space_group_name_H-M   'P 1'
#
loop_
_entity.id
_entity.type
_entity.pdbx_description
1 polymer ?
#
loop_
_entity_poly.entity_id
_entity_poly.type
_entity_poly.pdbx_seq_one_letter_code
_entity_poly.pdbx_strand_id
1 'polypeptide(L)'
;GLAALGKEVALIEGHHVGGDCTNVGCVPSKTLIHLAKNFKNGANPDEVLQETIRKRDFLRDKETEEIKEIENLTFIEGMAKFSAAKTLDVTNSAGETQQITAENIVISTGARPHMLNIDGLPAERAMTNIDLFDLENAPKHIAIIGAGVIALEMAFALQKIGTKVTMFALDKRALMTSIPEAAEAIQASLDKKGIATYYGATAKIYDEASQTLTLTQGDAEITVDAVDKVLVAIGRVRNIDSLGLEQAGVKSDPRMGILTNAGGETNVRGVYAIG
;
A
#
# COMPACT_ATOMS: atom_id res chain seq x y z
N GLY A 1 -5.35 0.92 23.93
CA GLY A 1 -3.92 1.05 24.19
C GLY A 1 -3.60 1.95 25.38
N LEU A 2 -2.70 2.92 25.23
CA LEU A 2 -2.21 3.78 26.34
C LEU A 2 -3.31 4.59 27.02
N ALA A 3 -4.29 5.11 26.27
CA ALA A 3 -5.44 5.83 26.84
C ALA A 3 -6.25 4.95 27.82
N ALA A 4 -6.49 3.69 27.46
CA ALA A 4 -7.18 2.74 28.33
C ALA A 4 -6.37 2.40 29.63
N LEU A 5 -5.10 2.76 29.68
CA LEU A 5 -4.25 2.67 30.88
C LEU A 5 -4.20 4.00 31.67
N GLY A 6 -5.11 4.93 31.35
CA GLY A 6 -5.21 6.22 32.02
C GLY A 6 -4.11 7.23 31.64
N LYS A 7 -3.48 7.07 30.48
CA LYS A 7 -2.52 8.04 29.96
C LYS A 7 -3.21 9.04 29.05
N GLU A 8 -2.87 10.31 29.19
CA GLU A 8 -3.24 11.33 28.22
C GLU A 8 -2.51 11.08 26.90
N VAL A 9 -3.26 10.90 25.82
CA VAL A 9 -2.73 10.53 24.49
C VAL A 9 -3.21 11.51 23.44
N ALA A 10 -2.31 12.08 22.65
CA ALA A 10 -2.65 12.71 21.37
C ALA A 10 -2.40 11.72 20.24
N LEU A 11 -3.43 11.36 19.50
CA LEU A 11 -3.35 10.58 18.27
C LEU A 11 -3.42 11.53 17.07
N ILE A 12 -2.34 11.60 16.33
CA ILE A 12 -2.25 12.47 15.15
C ILE A 12 -2.32 11.59 13.91
N GLU A 13 -3.28 11.88 13.02
CA GLU A 13 -3.47 11.15 11.77
C GLU A 13 -3.60 12.13 10.59
N GLY A 14 -2.76 11.94 9.57
CA GLY A 14 -2.69 12.82 8.41
C GLY A 14 -3.66 12.49 7.28
N HIS A 15 -4.26 11.28 7.29
CA HIS A 15 -5.14 10.81 6.23
C HIS A 15 -6.41 10.16 6.78
N HIS A 16 -6.33 8.86 7.09
CA HIS A 16 -7.49 8.08 7.52
C HIS A 16 -7.14 7.19 8.71
N VAL A 17 -8.01 7.16 9.69
CA VAL A 17 -7.97 6.20 10.80
C VAL A 17 -7.96 4.76 10.26
N GLY A 18 -7.36 3.82 11.01
CA GLY A 18 -7.26 2.41 10.65
C GLY A 18 -5.99 2.07 9.85
N GLY A 19 -5.24 3.09 9.40
CA GLY A 19 -3.98 2.93 8.68
C GLY A 19 -4.12 2.09 7.41
N ASP A 20 -3.03 1.47 6.98
CA ASP A 20 -3.01 0.67 5.74
C ASP A 20 -3.96 -0.52 5.79
N CYS A 21 -4.09 -1.17 6.95
CA CYS A 21 -4.90 -2.39 7.07
C CYS A 21 -6.36 -2.13 6.70
N THR A 22 -6.97 -1.10 7.27
CA THR A 22 -8.37 -0.75 7.00
C THR A 22 -8.52 -0.13 5.62
N ASN A 23 -7.64 0.78 5.22
CA ASN A 23 -7.87 1.63 4.06
C ASN A 23 -7.38 1.03 2.74
N VAL A 24 -6.16 0.45 2.72
CA VAL A 24 -5.48 0.06 1.47
C VAL A 24 -4.80 -1.32 1.55
N GLY A 25 -5.09 -2.09 2.59
CA GLY A 25 -4.45 -3.39 2.88
C GLY A 25 -5.44 -4.51 3.12
N CYS A 26 -5.47 -4.99 4.36
CA CYS A 26 -6.15 -6.23 4.74
C CYS A 26 -7.67 -6.19 4.47
N VAL A 27 -8.34 -5.12 4.87
CA VAL A 27 -9.80 -5.04 4.76
C VAL A 27 -10.24 -5.04 3.30
N PRO A 28 -9.78 -4.11 2.43
CA PRO A 28 -10.23 -4.13 1.05
C PRO A 28 -9.71 -5.35 0.28
N SER A 29 -8.48 -5.83 0.50
CA SER A 29 -7.96 -6.99 -0.22
C SER A 29 -8.73 -8.27 0.13
N LYS A 30 -9.01 -8.53 1.42
CA LYS A 30 -9.76 -9.73 1.83
C LYS A 30 -11.24 -9.63 1.45
N THR A 31 -11.80 -8.43 1.44
CA THR A 31 -13.15 -8.20 0.92
C THR A 31 -13.22 -8.52 -0.58
N LEU A 32 -12.31 -7.97 -1.38
CA LEU A 32 -12.21 -8.24 -2.82
C LEU A 32 -12.05 -9.73 -3.10
N ILE A 33 -11.11 -10.41 -2.42
CA ILE A 33 -10.89 -11.86 -2.57
C ILE A 33 -12.15 -12.65 -2.22
N HIS A 34 -12.84 -12.30 -1.12
CA HIS A 34 -14.07 -12.97 -0.70
C HIS A 34 -15.19 -12.80 -1.72
N LEU A 35 -15.42 -11.59 -2.20
CA LEU A 35 -16.43 -11.30 -3.21
C LEU A 35 -16.10 -11.97 -4.54
N ALA A 36 -14.83 -11.91 -4.98
CA ALA A 36 -14.35 -12.58 -6.17
C ALA A 36 -14.55 -14.11 -6.11
N LYS A 37 -14.33 -14.74 -4.94
CA LYS A 37 -14.56 -16.18 -4.76
C LYS A 37 -16.01 -16.58 -5.08
N ASN A 38 -16.95 -15.72 -4.73
CA ASN A 38 -18.39 -15.93 -4.93
C ASN A 38 -18.92 -15.33 -6.25
N PHE A 39 -18.06 -14.74 -7.05
CA PHE A 39 -18.43 -14.13 -8.33
C PHE A 39 -18.94 -15.16 -9.32
N LYS A 40 -20.11 -14.90 -9.89
CA LYS A 40 -20.77 -15.78 -10.86
C LYS A 40 -20.53 -15.27 -12.29
N ASN A 41 -20.41 -16.20 -13.23
CA ASN A 41 -20.32 -15.84 -14.64
C ASN A 41 -21.55 -15.02 -15.08
N GLY A 42 -21.27 -13.90 -15.76
CA GLY A 42 -22.31 -12.96 -16.20
C GLY A 42 -22.72 -11.89 -15.19
N ALA A 43 -22.17 -11.92 -13.97
CA ALA A 43 -22.33 -10.81 -13.01
C ALA A 43 -21.44 -9.62 -13.43
N ASN A 44 -21.79 -8.43 -12.95
CA ASN A 44 -21.03 -7.22 -13.22
C ASN A 44 -19.78 -7.15 -12.31
N PRO A 45 -18.55 -7.16 -12.84
CA PRO A 45 -17.34 -7.07 -12.02
C PRO A 45 -17.21 -5.74 -11.28
N ASP A 46 -17.78 -4.65 -11.80
CA ASP A 46 -17.74 -3.33 -11.16
C ASP A 46 -18.45 -3.33 -9.79
N GLU A 47 -19.54 -4.10 -9.66
CA GLU A 47 -20.24 -4.26 -8.38
C GLU A 47 -19.34 -4.85 -7.29
N VAL A 48 -18.39 -5.71 -7.65
CA VAL A 48 -17.43 -6.30 -6.71
C VAL A 48 -16.48 -5.23 -6.17
N LEU A 49 -15.98 -4.36 -7.04
CA LEU A 49 -15.09 -3.26 -6.65
C LEU A 49 -15.83 -2.24 -5.79
N GLN A 50 -17.01 -1.80 -6.25
CA GLN A 50 -17.85 -0.85 -5.51
C GLN A 50 -18.27 -1.37 -4.14
N GLU A 51 -18.59 -2.66 -4.02
CA GLU A 51 -18.91 -3.27 -2.72
C GLU A 51 -17.66 -3.35 -1.82
N THR A 52 -16.46 -3.57 -2.40
CA THR A 52 -15.20 -3.53 -1.67
C THR A 52 -14.96 -2.13 -1.08
N ILE A 53 -15.18 -1.09 -1.87
CA ILE A 53 -15.08 0.32 -1.43
C ILE A 53 -16.07 0.57 -0.30
N ARG A 54 -17.36 0.24 -0.48
CA ARG A 54 -18.40 0.46 0.53
C ARG A 54 -18.07 -0.18 1.88
N LYS A 55 -17.57 -1.43 1.89
CA LYS A 55 -17.22 -2.14 3.12
C LYS A 55 -16.00 -1.56 3.81
N ARG A 56 -15.00 -1.15 3.04
CA ARG A 56 -13.83 -0.44 3.56
C ARG A 56 -14.24 0.87 4.22
N ASP A 57 -15.01 1.69 3.50
CA ASP A 57 -15.40 3.01 3.97
C ASP A 57 -16.28 2.92 5.22
N PHE A 58 -17.24 1.99 5.25
CA PHE A 58 -18.05 1.74 6.43
C PHE A 58 -17.21 1.40 7.67
N LEU A 59 -16.19 0.55 7.53
CA LEU A 59 -15.33 0.19 8.66
C LEU A 59 -14.46 1.37 9.09
N ARG A 60 -13.86 2.10 8.14
CA ARG A 60 -13.07 3.30 8.40
C ARG A 60 -13.85 4.35 9.17
N ASP A 61 -15.08 4.62 8.75
CA ASP A 61 -15.93 5.63 9.38
C ASP A 61 -16.27 5.20 10.82
N LYS A 62 -16.61 3.92 11.02
CA LYS A 62 -16.86 3.36 12.34
C LYS A 62 -15.63 3.43 13.26
N GLU A 63 -14.46 3.05 12.78
CA GLU A 63 -13.20 3.16 13.54
C GLU A 63 -12.89 4.62 13.89
N THR A 64 -13.20 5.56 12.99
CA THR A 64 -13.02 6.99 13.23
C THR A 64 -13.94 7.51 14.33
N GLU A 65 -15.20 7.09 14.36
CA GLU A 65 -16.16 7.42 15.42
C GLU A 65 -15.69 6.82 16.76
N GLU A 66 -15.34 5.53 16.78
CA GLU A 66 -14.88 4.83 17.98
C GLU A 66 -13.64 5.50 18.60
N ILE A 67 -12.70 5.96 17.79
CA ILE A 67 -11.49 6.64 18.27
C ILE A 67 -11.83 7.97 18.96
N LYS A 68 -12.77 8.74 18.42
CA LYS A 68 -13.19 10.03 18.98
C LYS A 68 -13.90 9.89 20.34
N GLU A 69 -14.44 8.69 20.64
CA GLU A 69 -15.12 8.38 21.90
C GLU A 69 -14.18 7.84 22.99
N ILE A 70 -12.89 7.58 22.67
CA ILE A 70 -11.94 7.03 23.65
C ILE A 70 -11.60 8.09 24.69
N GLU A 71 -11.89 7.79 25.96
CA GLU A 71 -11.50 8.62 27.10
C GLU A 71 -9.97 8.75 27.18
N ASN A 72 -9.47 9.93 27.57
CA ASN A 72 -8.04 10.29 27.65
C ASN A 72 -7.30 10.25 26.27
N LEU A 73 -8.04 10.32 25.17
CA LEU A 73 -7.47 10.43 23.83
C LEU A 73 -7.95 11.71 23.13
N THR A 74 -7.02 12.53 22.71
CA THR A 74 -7.28 13.66 21.82
C THR A 74 -6.93 13.27 20.41
N PHE A 75 -7.93 13.20 19.52
CA PHE A 75 -7.72 12.94 18.10
C PHE A 75 -7.43 14.25 17.36
N ILE A 76 -6.35 14.27 16.58
CA ILE A 76 -5.89 15.45 15.84
C ILE A 76 -5.67 15.09 14.38
N GLU A 77 -6.47 15.66 13.50
CA GLU A 77 -6.31 15.50 12.05
C GLU A 77 -5.22 16.44 11.54
N GLY A 78 -4.15 15.89 10.98
CA GLY A 78 -3.06 16.68 10.41
C GLY A 78 -1.77 15.90 10.23
N MET A 79 -0.85 16.50 9.50
CA MET A 79 0.48 15.97 9.24
C MET A 79 1.46 16.47 10.31
N ALA A 80 2.06 15.53 11.04
CA ALA A 80 3.04 15.84 12.09
C ALA A 80 4.46 15.90 11.54
N LYS A 81 5.23 16.88 12.02
CA LYS A 81 6.65 17.00 11.74
C LYS A 81 7.37 17.44 13.01
N PHE A 82 8.52 16.85 13.32
CA PHE A 82 9.35 17.32 14.42
C PHE A 82 9.90 18.71 14.16
N SER A 83 9.70 19.62 15.12
CA SER A 83 10.39 20.91 15.18
C SER A 83 11.49 20.91 16.25
N ALA A 84 11.43 20.00 17.24
CA ALA A 84 12.47 19.70 18.22
C ALA A 84 12.33 18.26 18.75
N ALA A 85 13.25 17.80 19.59
CA ALA A 85 13.30 16.43 20.10
C ALA A 85 11.98 15.91 20.74
N LYS A 86 11.20 16.80 21.36
CA LYS A 86 9.94 16.49 22.06
C LYS A 86 8.77 17.33 21.57
N THR A 87 8.92 17.97 20.42
CA THR A 87 7.94 18.92 19.89
C THR A 87 7.62 18.60 18.45
N LEU A 88 6.33 18.54 18.15
CA LEU A 88 5.77 18.32 16.83
C LEU A 88 4.99 19.55 16.40
N ASP A 89 5.19 19.98 15.18
CA ASP A 89 4.30 20.89 14.48
C ASP A 89 3.31 20.03 13.68
N VAL A 90 2.02 20.22 13.93
CA VAL A 90 0.93 19.50 13.26
C VAL A 90 0.17 20.45 12.39
N THR A 91 0.20 20.22 11.07
CA THR A 91 -0.46 21.06 10.07
C THR A 91 -1.71 20.36 9.57
N ASN A 92 -2.88 20.99 9.70
CA ASN A 92 -4.16 20.49 9.21
C ASN A 92 -4.36 20.75 7.70
N SER A 93 -5.47 20.27 7.13
CA SER A 93 -5.80 20.44 5.73
C SER A 93 -6.05 21.91 5.30
N ALA A 94 -6.34 22.79 6.25
CA ALA A 94 -6.48 24.24 6.00
C ALA A 94 -5.13 24.99 6.01
N GLY A 95 -4.02 24.29 6.29
CA GLY A 95 -2.70 24.88 6.40
C GLY A 95 -2.40 25.53 7.75
N GLU A 96 -3.29 25.36 8.74
CA GLU A 96 -3.07 25.86 10.10
C GLU A 96 -2.16 24.91 10.86
N THR A 97 -1.17 25.45 11.55
CA THR A 97 -0.20 24.67 12.31
C THR A 97 -0.37 24.91 13.81
N GLN A 98 -0.47 23.82 14.57
CA GLN A 98 -0.39 23.83 16.03
C GLN A 98 0.84 23.08 16.48
N GLN A 99 1.40 23.51 17.63
CA GLN A 99 2.56 22.86 18.22
C GLN A 99 2.13 21.97 19.39
N ILE A 100 2.68 20.75 19.44
CA ILE A 100 2.41 19.76 20.47
C ILE A 100 3.72 19.30 21.07
N THR A 101 3.79 19.33 22.39
CA THR A 101 4.94 18.81 23.15
C THR A 101 4.49 17.63 24.00
N ALA A 102 5.28 16.54 23.99
CA ALA A 102 4.99 15.34 24.77
C ALA A 102 6.25 14.76 25.42
N GLU A 103 6.09 14.11 26.57
CA GLU A 103 7.18 13.37 27.22
C GLU A 103 7.60 12.14 26.41
N ASN A 104 6.62 11.46 25.81
CA ASN A 104 6.85 10.30 24.99
C ASN A 104 6.18 10.48 23.64
N ILE A 105 6.90 10.17 22.56
CA ILE A 105 6.40 10.22 21.18
C ILE A 105 6.61 8.88 20.55
N VAL A 106 5.57 8.33 19.93
CA VAL A 106 5.62 7.09 19.16
C VAL A 106 5.44 7.39 17.69
N ILE A 107 6.46 7.13 16.88
CA ILE A 107 6.43 7.27 15.44
C ILE A 107 5.86 5.98 14.86
N SER A 108 4.66 6.05 14.25
CA SER A 108 3.97 4.92 13.61
C SER A 108 3.43 5.30 12.22
N THR A 109 4.21 6.09 11.49
CA THR A 109 3.82 6.70 10.21
C THR A 109 3.76 5.71 9.02
N GLY A 110 4.10 4.44 9.25
CA GLY A 110 3.95 3.37 8.27
C GLY A 110 4.85 3.51 7.05
N ALA A 111 4.35 3.04 5.92
CA ALA A 111 5.06 3.05 4.65
C ALA A 111 4.07 3.27 3.49
N ARG A 112 4.55 3.79 2.38
CA ARG A 112 3.82 3.96 1.12
C ARG A 112 4.29 2.95 0.07
N PRO A 113 3.49 2.62 -0.94
CA PRO A 113 3.95 1.82 -2.07
C PRO A 113 5.14 2.48 -2.78
N HIS A 114 6.05 1.64 -3.26
CA HIS A 114 7.12 2.11 -4.14
C HIS A 114 6.56 2.22 -5.56
N MET A 115 6.46 3.45 -6.08
CA MET A 115 6.04 3.70 -7.46
C MET A 115 7.24 3.59 -8.40
N LEU A 116 7.01 3.01 -9.56
CA LEU A 116 7.97 2.95 -10.67
C LEU A 116 7.55 3.92 -11.76
N ASN A 117 8.45 4.75 -12.23
CA ASN A 117 8.21 5.55 -13.43
C ASN A 117 8.47 4.69 -14.68
N ILE A 118 7.51 4.64 -15.60
CA ILE A 118 7.60 3.91 -16.88
C ILE A 118 7.41 4.95 -17.98
N ASP A 119 8.35 5.02 -18.89
CA ASP A 119 8.30 5.97 -20.00
C ASP A 119 7.01 5.78 -20.81
N GLY A 120 6.33 6.87 -21.09
CA GLY A 120 5.08 6.89 -21.85
C GLY A 120 3.83 6.42 -21.09
N LEU A 121 3.94 5.96 -19.84
CA LEU A 121 2.77 5.54 -19.05
C LEU A 121 2.10 6.76 -18.39
N PRO A 122 0.85 7.08 -18.77
CA PRO A 122 0.10 8.17 -18.13
C PRO A 122 -0.17 7.90 -16.65
N ALA A 123 -0.19 8.96 -15.84
CA ALA A 123 -0.40 8.84 -14.41
C ALA A 123 -1.72 8.16 -14.04
N GLU A 124 -2.78 8.40 -14.81
CA GLU A 124 -4.11 7.81 -14.62
C GLU A 124 -4.17 6.31 -14.95
N ARG A 125 -3.16 5.78 -15.64
CA ARG A 125 -3.03 4.34 -15.91
C ARG A 125 -2.11 3.63 -14.94
N ALA A 126 -1.16 4.37 -14.33
CA ALA A 126 -0.29 3.86 -13.29
C ALA A 126 -1.04 3.82 -11.96
N MET A 127 -0.90 2.74 -11.20
CA MET A 127 -1.55 2.59 -9.91
C MET A 127 -0.73 1.76 -8.93
N THR A 128 -1.02 1.94 -7.67
CA THR A 128 -0.58 1.10 -6.57
C THR A 128 -1.77 0.38 -5.94
N ASN A 129 -1.56 -0.36 -4.85
CA ASN A 129 -2.69 -0.91 -4.09
C ASN A 129 -3.59 0.18 -3.48
N ILE A 130 -3.10 1.39 -3.27
CA ILE A 130 -3.93 2.51 -2.80
C ILE A 130 -4.99 2.81 -3.87
N ASP A 131 -4.57 3.09 -5.08
CA ASP A 131 -5.42 3.46 -6.19
C ASP A 131 -6.34 2.31 -6.64
N LEU A 132 -5.85 1.07 -6.52
CA LEU A 132 -6.63 -0.13 -6.88
C LEU A 132 -7.93 -0.25 -6.07
N PHE A 133 -7.86 0.07 -4.77
CA PHE A 133 -9.04 -0.03 -3.90
C PHE A 133 -9.97 1.19 -4.00
N ASP A 134 -9.69 2.13 -4.88
CA ASP A 134 -10.58 3.23 -5.26
C ASP A 134 -11.14 3.06 -6.69
N LEU A 135 -10.82 1.95 -7.37
CA LEU A 135 -11.40 1.66 -8.68
C LEU A 135 -12.88 1.27 -8.56
N GLU A 136 -13.74 2.03 -9.23
CA GLU A 136 -15.16 1.73 -9.36
C GLU A 136 -15.46 0.78 -10.54
N ASN A 137 -14.58 0.74 -11.54
CA ASN A 137 -14.75 -0.05 -12.75
C ASN A 137 -13.57 -1.01 -12.93
N ALA A 138 -13.87 -2.28 -13.19
CA ALA A 138 -12.87 -3.30 -13.40
C ALA A 138 -12.14 -3.09 -14.74
N PRO A 139 -10.80 -3.05 -14.75
CA PRO A 139 -10.05 -2.95 -15.99
C PRO A 139 -10.27 -4.23 -16.83
N LYS A 140 -10.28 -4.09 -18.13
CA LYS A 140 -10.35 -5.26 -19.04
C LYS A 140 -9.04 -6.04 -19.01
N HIS A 141 -7.91 -5.33 -18.98
CA HIS A 141 -6.59 -5.92 -18.90
C HIS A 141 -5.69 -5.11 -17.96
N ILE A 142 -5.15 -5.74 -16.93
CA ILE A 142 -4.20 -5.13 -16.00
C ILE A 142 -2.83 -5.82 -16.12
N ALA A 143 -1.78 -5.02 -16.27
CA ALA A 143 -0.41 -5.47 -16.09
C ALA A 143 0.01 -5.25 -14.62
N ILE A 144 0.55 -6.27 -13.97
CA ILE A 144 0.99 -6.20 -12.57
C ILE A 144 2.50 -6.34 -12.50
N ILE A 145 3.17 -5.33 -11.95
CA ILE A 145 4.61 -5.32 -11.74
C ILE A 145 4.92 -5.79 -10.32
N GLY A 146 5.58 -6.93 -10.22
CA GLY A 146 5.94 -7.58 -8.97
C GLY A 146 5.37 -9.00 -8.89
N ALA A 147 5.97 -9.82 -8.04
CA ALA A 147 5.59 -11.19 -7.82
C ALA A 147 5.52 -11.55 -6.32
N GLY A 148 5.33 -10.53 -5.49
CA GLY A 148 5.11 -10.64 -4.05
C GLY A 148 3.64 -10.92 -3.70
N VAL A 149 3.34 -10.99 -2.40
CA VAL A 149 2.01 -11.33 -1.89
C VAL A 149 0.92 -10.40 -2.42
N ILE A 150 1.14 -9.07 -2.41
CA ILE A 150 0.16 -8.10 -2.89
C ILE A 150 -0.16 -8.33 -4.37
N ALA A 151 0.88 -8.47 -5.21
CA ALA A 151 0.73 -8.72 -6.63
C ALA A 151 -0.10 -9.99 -6.90
N LEU A 152 0.21 -11.08 -6.19
CA LEU A 152 -0.47 -12.37 -6.34
C LEU A 152 -1.92 -12.33 -5.88
N GLU A 153 -2.20 -11.75 -4.71
CA GLU A 153 -3.57 -11.60 -4.22
C GLU A 153 -4.44 -10.83 -5.21
N MET A 154 -3.94 -9.71 -5.74
CA MET A 154 -4.67 -8.89 -6.69
C MET A 154 -4.82 -9.58 -8.05
N ALA A 155 -3.76 -10.27 -8.52
CA ALA A 155 -3.82 -11.03 -9.75
C ALA A 155 -4.94 -12.09 -9.74
N PHE A 156 -4.99 -12.88 -8.67
CA PHE A 156 -6.01 -13.92 -8.53
C PHE A 156 -7.42 -13.35 -8.35
N ALA A 157 -7.57 -12.28 -7.57
CA ALA A 157 -8.88 -11.67 -7.33
C ALA A 157 -9.45 -11.02 -8.60
N LEU A 158 -8.65 -10.21 -9.30
CA LEU A 158 -9.05 -9.53 -10.52
C LEU A 158 -9.32 -10.52 -11.66
N GLN A 159 -8.45 -11.52 -11.84
CA GLN A 159 -8.69 -12.57 -12.84
C GLN A 159 -10.01 -13.32 -12.57
N LYS A 160 -10.33 -13.56 -11.30
CA LYS A 160 -11.55 -14.29 -10.93
C LYS A 160 -12.84 -13.51 -11.27
N ILE A 161 -12.79 -12.18 -11.28
CA ILE A 161 -13.92 -11.33 -11.70
C ILE A 161 -13.92 -10.99 -13.19
N GLY A 162 -12.99 -11.56 -13.98
CA GLY A 162 -12.99 -11.47 -15.44
C GLY A 162 -11.95 -10.51 -16.03
N THR A 163 -11.16 -9.83 -15.24
CA THR A 163 -10.03 -9.01 -15.73
C THR A 163 -8.94 -9.92 -16.32
N LYS A 164 -8.46 -9.63 -17.53
CA LYS A 164 -7.24 -10.24 -18.05
C LYS A 164 -6.05 -9.73 -17.24
N VAL A 165 -5.17 -10.64 -16.80
CA VAL A 165 -4.01 -10.29 -15.96
C VAL A 165 -2.73 -10.76 -16.61
N THR A 166 -1.76 -9.86 -16.72
CA THR A 166 -0.37 -10.17 -17.07
C THR A 166 0.52 -9.73 -15.91
N MET A 167 1.35 -10.63 -15.39
CA MET A 167 2.31 -10.31 -14.32
C MET A 167 3.73 -10.34 -14.85
N PHE A 168 4.56 -9.44 -14.35
CA PHE A 168 6.00 -9.52 -14.61
C PHE A 168 6.79 -8.97 -13.41
N ALA A 169 8.00 -9.49 -13.23
CA ALA A 169 8.86 -9.11 -12.14
C ALA A 169 10.34 -9.26 -12.53
N LEU A 170 11.19 -8.44 -11.91
CA LEU A 170 12.64 -8.60 -11.99
C LEU A 170 13.10 -9.90 -11.31
N ASP A 171 12.35 -10.36 -10.32
CA ASP A 171 12.59 -11.62 -9.62
C ASP A 171 12.54 -12.82 -10.57
N LYS A 172 13.26 -13.89 -10.23
CA LYS A 172 13.34 -15.12 -11.04
C LYS A 172 12.14 -16.05 -10.85
N ARG A 173 11.29 -15.81 -9.87
CA ARG A 173 10.07 -16.58 -9.55
C ARG A 173 9.14 -15.77 -8.63
N ALA A 174 7.91 -16.22 -8.49
CA ALA A 174 7.01 -15.70 -7.46
C ALA A 174 7.56 -15.98 -6.05
N LEU A 175 7.19 -15.11 -5.10
CA LEU A 175 7.49 -15.28 -3.67
C LEU A 175 8.97 -15.60 -3.39
N MET A 176 9.89 -14.76 -3.87
CA MET A 176 11.34 -14.98 -3.74
C MET A 176 11.80 -15.27 -2.30
N THR A 177 11.10 -14.71 -1.30
CA THR A 177 11.41 -14.88 0.12
C THR A 177 10.79 -16.14 0.75
N SER A 178 9.96 -16.86 0.01
CA SER A 178 9.32 -18.11 0.45
C SER A 178 10.11 -19.34 -0.01
N ILE A 179 9.76 -20.52 0.52
CA ILE A 179 10.33 -21.80 0.08
C ILE A 179 10.00 -22.07 -1.39
N PRO A 180 10.88 -22.75 -2.14
CA PRO A 180 10.67 -23.01 -3.57
C PRO A 180 9.36 -23.73 -3.88
N GLU A 181 8.97 -24.70 -3.09
CA GLU A 181 7.75 -25.50 -3.26
C GLU A 181 6.48 -24.64 -3.22
N ALA A 182 6.46 -23.59 -2.38
CA ALA A 182 5.35 -22.64 -2.34
C ALA A 182 5.27 -21.82 -3.65
N ALA A 183 6.42 -21.40 -4.18
CA ALA A 183 6.48 -20.68 -5.45
C ALA A 183 6.02 -21.55 -6.64
N GLU A 184 6.41 -22.83 -6.67
CA GLU A 184 5.98 -23.79 -7.70
C GLU A 184 4.47 -24.02 -7.66
N ALA A 185 3.89 -24.19 -6.47
CA ALA A 185 2.44 -24.35 -6.29
C ALA A 185 1.66 -23.10 -6.74
N ILE A 186 2.19 -21.91 -6.46
CA ILE A 186 1.61 -20.63 -6.92
C ILE A 186 1.72 -20.55 -8.45
N GLN A 187 2.88 -20.86 -9.05
CA GLN A 187 3.05 -20.83 -10.49
C GLN A 187 2.06 -21.77 -11.18
N ALA A 188 1.93 -23.00 -10.75
CA ALA A 188 0.95 -23.94 -11.28
C ALA A 188 -0.49 -23.41 -11.20
N SER A 189 -0.80 -22.63 -10.13
CA SER A 189 -2.10 -21.98 -9.97
C SER A 189 -2.30 -20.81 -10.92
N LEU A 190 -1.27 -20.00 -11.17
CA LEU A 190 -1.28 -18.90 -12.15
C LEU A 190 -1.51 -19.45 -13.57
N ASP A 191 -0.76 -20.48 -13.95
CA ASP A 191 -0.87 -21.14 -15.25
C ASP A 191 -2.27 -21.71 -15.48
N LYS A 192 -2.80 -22.43 -14.49
CA LYS A 192 -4.17 -22.99 -14.53
C LYS A 192 -5.25 -21.93 -14.73
N LYS A 193 -5.02 -20.71 -14.27
CA LYS A 193 -5.95 -19.58 -14.39
C LYS A 193 -5.70 -18.71 -15.63
N GLY A 194 -4.70 -19.05 -16.44
CA GLY A 194 -4.35 -18.31 -17.65
C GLY A 194 -3.76 -16.94 -17.36
N ILE A 195 -3.14 -16.74 -16.19
CA ILE A 195 -2.40 -15.53 -15.85
C ILE A 195 -1.01 -15.64 -16.47
N ALA A 196 -0.71 -14.80 -17.48
CA ALA A 196 0.62 -14.77 -18.09
C ALA A 196 1.64 -14.19 -17.13
N THR A 197 2.80 -14.85 -16.99
CA THR A 197 3.88 -14.44 -16.07
C THR A 197 5.22 -14.34 -16.79
N TYR A 198 5.96 -13.27 -16.53
CA TYR A 198 7.30 -13.01 -17.08
C TYR A 198 8.26 -12.67 -15.94
N TYR A 199 9.15 -13.59 -15.58
CA TYR A 199 10.18 -13.40 -14.57
C TYR A 199 11.50 -12.97 -15.19
N GLY A 200 12.31 -12.20 -14.46
CA GLY A 200 13.52 -11.57 -14.98
C GLY A 200 13.20 -10.48 -16.01
N ALA A 201 11.99 -9.92 -15.95
CA ALA A 201 11.49 -8.93 -16.89
C ALA A 201 11.26 -7.57 -16.20
N THR A 202 11.47 -6.49 -16.97
CA THR A 202 11.24 -5.11 -16.56
C THR A 202 10.39 -4.38 -17.57
N ALA A 203 9.60 -3.40 -17.13
CA ALA A 203 8.90 -2.51 -18.04
C ALA A 203 9.91 -1.60 -18.75
N LYS A 204 9.77 -1.47 -20.07
CA LYS A 204 10.60 -0.60 -20.89
C LYS A 204 9.88 0.70 -21.25
N ILE A 205 8.74 0.59 -21.88
CA ILE A 205 7.95 1.72 -22.38
C ILE A 205 6.47 1.33 -22.51
N TYR A 206 5.60 2.31 -22.32
CA TYR A 206 4.18 2.19 -22.63
C TYR A 206 3.82 3.10 -23.80
N ASP A 207 3.11 2.58 -24.78
CA ASP A 207 2.53 3.34 -25.88
C ASP A 207 1.04 3.54 -25.62
N GLU A 208 0.64 4.77 -25.34
CA GLU A 208 -0.74 5.09 -24.99
C GLU A 208 -1.70 4.94 -26.18
N ALA A 209 -1.27 5.23 -27.41
CA ALA A 209 -2.10 5.17 -28.58
C ALA A 209 -2.56 3.73 -28.90
N SER A 210 -1.65 2.77 -28.73
CA SER A 210 -1.93 1.34 -28.90
C SER A 210 -2.29 0.62 -27.60
N GLN A 211 -2.13 1.28 -26.45
CA GLN A 211 -2.24 0.68 -25.10
C GLN A 211 -1.31 -0.53 -24.92
N THR A 212 -0.10 -0.41 -25.42
CA THR A 212 0.88 -1.49 -25.46
C THR A 212 1.99 -1.25 -24.46
N LEU A 213 2.22 -2.23 -23.59
CA LEU A 213 3.36 -2.25 -22.67
C LEU A 213 4.46 -3.15 -23.22
N THR A 214 5.62 -2.60 -23.50
CA THR A 214 6.81 -3.35 -23.88
C THR A 214 7.64 -3.69 -22.65
N LEU A 215 7.97 -4.96 -22.49
CA LEU A 215 8.86 -5.49 -21.44
C LEU A 215 10.21 -5.86 -22.05
N THR A 216 11.26 -5.79 -21.24
CA THR A 216 12.57 -6.35 -21.58
C THR A 216 12.84 -7.56 -20.68
N GLN A 217 13.20 -8.71 -21.27
CA GLN A 217 13.60 -9.93 -20.57
C GLN A 217 14.88 -10.48 -21.18
N GLY A 218 16.03 -10.27 -20.51
CA GLY A 218 17.33 -10.47 -21.11
C GLY A 218 17.52 -9.59 -22.35
N ASP A 219 17.82 -10.20 -23.50
CA ASP A 219 17.96 -9.50 -24.78
C ASP A 219 16.63 -9.45 -25.59
N ALA A 220 15.55 -10.05 -25.08
CA ALA A 220 14.28 -10.09 -25.75
C ALA A 220 13.35 -8.95 -25.33
N GLU A 221 12.57 -8.46 -26.30
CA GLU A 221 11.44 -7.58 -26.03
C GLU A 221 10.13 -8.38 -26.12
N ILE A 222 9.24 -8.16 -25.15
CA ILE A 222 7.93 -8.80 -25.09
C ILE A 222 6.88 -7.69 -25.10
N THR A 223 5.93 -7.81 -26.00
CA THR A 223 4.82 -6.88 -26.14
C THR A 223 3.57 -7.41 -25.45
N VAL A 224 2.97 -6.59 -24.61
CA VAL A 224 1.70 -6.86 -23.94
C VAL A 224 0.67 -5.84 -24.41
N ASP A 225 -0.29 -6.30 -25.20
CA ASP A 225 -1.27 -5.45 -25.87
C ASP A 225 -2.50 -5.20 -24.99
N ALA A 226 -3.19 -4.09 -25.30
CA ALA A 226 -4.46 -3.68 -24.71
C ALA A 226 -4.43 -3.60 -23.18
N VAL A 227 -3.35 -3.02 -22.63
CA VAL A 227 -3.18 -2.82 -21.19
C VAL A 227 -3.90 -1.53 -20.75
N ASP A 228 -4.98 -1.67 -20.00
CA ASP A 228 -5.77 -0.52 -19.51
C ASP A 228 -5.10 0.14 -18.31
N LYS A 229 -4.54 -0.66 -17.39
CA LYS A 229 -3.94 -0.21 -16.14
C LYS A 229 -2.67 -1.00 -15.83
N VAL A 230 -1.76 -0.33 -15.13
CA VAL A 230 -0.50 -0.93 -14.65
C VAL A 230 -0.43 -0.81 -13.13
N LEU A 231 -0.52 -1.93 -12.43
CA LEU A 231 -0.40 -2.01 -10.97
C LEU A 231 1.07 -2.24 -10.58
N VAL A 232 1.63 -1.29 -9.85
CA VAL A 232 3.00 -1.38 -9.33
C VAL A 232 2.95 -1.95 -7.90
N ALA A 233 3.49 -3.15 -7.69
CA ALA A 233 3.51 -3.89 -6.42
C ALA A 233 4.90 -4.45 -6.11
N ILE A 234 5.93 -3.59 -6.18
CA ILE A 234 7.36 -3.93 -6.08
C ILE A 234 7.96 -3.69 -4.69
N GLY A 235 7.13 -3.39 -3.71
CA GLY A 235 7.56 -3.13 -2.34
C GLY A 235 7.07 -1.80 -1.80
N ARG A 236 7.61 -1.41 -0.64
CA ARG A 236 7.15 -0.24 0.11
C ARG A 236 8.33 0.61 0.60
N VAL A 237 8.10 1.92 0.69
CA VAL A 237 9.05 2.92 1.21
C VAL A 237 8.50 3.49 2.50
N ARG A 238 9.32 3.55 3.54
CA ARG A 238 8.93 4.07 4.86
C ARG A 238 8.61 5.55 4.79
N ASN A 239 7.57 5.97 5.50
CA ASN A 239 7.13 7.37 5.57
C ASN A 239 7.92 8.12 6.65
N ILE A 240 9.21 8.36 6.40
CA ILE A 240 10.12 9.03 7.34
C ILE A 240 10.72 10.32 6.77
N ASP A 241 10.65 10.54 5.47
CA ASP A 241 11.37 11.63 4.78
C ASP A 241 10.88 13.02 5.20
N SER A 242 9.57 13.15 5.50
CA SER A 242 8.94 14.42 5.87
C SER A 242 8.84 14.67 7.37
N LEU A 243 9.31 13.74 8.20
CA LEU A 243 9.08 13.79 9.66
C LEU A 243 9.94 14.79 10.40
N GLY A 244 10.98 15.36 9.77
CA GLY A 244 11.89 16.25 10.49
C GLY A 244 12.75 15.54 11.54
N LEU A 245 13.20 14.31 11.24
CA LEU A 245 13.98 13.50 12.19
C LEU A 245 15.29 14.17 12.62
N GLU A 246 15.90 14.96 11.74
CA GLU A 246 17.12 15.72 12.05
C GLU A 246 16.89 16.77 13.14
N GLN A 247 15.74 17.48 13.12
CA GLN A 247 15.34 18.46 14.12
C GLN A 247 15.13 17.81 15.49
N ALA A 248 14.67 16.56 15.48
CA ALA A 248 14.53 15.76 16.71
C ALA A 248 15.86 15.12 17.16
N GLY A 249 16.90 15.12 16.31
CA GLY A 249 18.14 14.37 16.55
C GLY A 249 17.98 12.85 16.45
N VAL A 250 16.90 12.38 15.83
CA VAL A 250 16.60 10.95 15.65
C VAL A 250 17.41 10.39 14.48
N LYS A 251 18.13 9.31 14.73
CA LYS A 251 18.96 8.63 13.71
C LYS A 251 18.12 7.67 12.86
N SER A 252 18.34 7.72 11.56
CA SER A 252 17.74 6.80 10.60
C SER A 252 18.77 6.30 9.59
N ASP A 253 18.47 5.18 8.97
CA ASP A 253 19.24 4.58 7.89
C ASP A 253 18.34 4.44 6.66
N PRO A 254 18.81 4.71 5.43
CA PRO A 254 18.00 4.64 4.22
C PRO A 254 17.34 3.26 3.95
N ARG A 255 17.99 2.18 4.41
CA ARG A 255 17.49 0.81 4.23
C ARG A 255 16.72 0.29 5.43
N MET A 256 17.20 0.59 6.64
CA MET A 256 16.62 0.06 7.88
C MET A 256 15.49 0.94 8.44
N GLY A 257 15.45 2.22 8.06
CA GLY A 257 14.51 3.19 8.61
C GLY A 257 15.02 3.83 9.90
N ILE A 258 14.12 4.17 10.82
CA ILE A 258 14.49 4.75 12.12
C ILE A 258 15.21 3.69 12.96
N LEU A 259 16.39 4.04 13.49
CA LEU A 259 17.18 3.13 14.31
C LEU A 259 16.66 3.07 15.75
N THR A 260 16.33 1.87 16.23
CA THR A 260 15.79 1.64 17.55
C THR A 260 16.55 0.52 18.28
N ASN A 261 16.43 0.50 19.61
CA ASN A 261 16.80 -0.65 20.43
C ASN A 261 15.70 -1.73 20.40
N ALA A 262 15.89 -2.82 21.13
CA ALA A 262 14.92 -3.92 21.20
C ALA A 262 13.55 -3.53 21.79
N GLY A 263 13.47 -2.40 22.51
CA GLY A 263 12.23 -1.86 23.05
C GLY A 263 11.53 -0.85 22.12
N GLY A 264 12.05 -0.66 20.91
CA GLY A 264 11.51 0.31 19.95
C GLY A 264 11.93 1.77 20.25
N GLU A 265 12.76 2.02 21.28
CA GLU A 265 13.22 3.36 21.60
C GLU A 265 14.38 3.78 20.68
N THR A 266 14.32 5.00 20.18
CA THR A 266 15.36 5.57 19.32
C THR A 266 16.58 6.02 20.15
N ASN A 267 17.55 6.65 19.54
CA ASN A 267 18.66 7.31 20.25
C ASN A 267 18.22 8.55 21.05
N VAL A 268 17.00 9.02 20.88
CA VAL A 268 16.42 10.14 21.64
C VAL A 268 15.46 9.57 22.69
N ARG A 269 15.81 9.71 23.97
CA ARG A 269 15.03 9.16 25.09
C ARG A 269 13.57 9.59 25.04
N GLY A 270 12.66 8.59 25.14
CA GLY A 270 11.21 8.78 25.08
C GLY A 270 10.68 9.06 23.65
N VAL A 271 11.49 8.88 22.62
CA VAL A 271 11.03 8.82 21.22
C VAL A 271 11.16 7.39 20.73
N TYR A 272 10.05 6.81 20.35
CA TYR A 272 9.92 5.42 19.92
C TYR A 272 9.52 5.37 18.44
N ALA A 273 9.88 4.30 17.76
CA ALA A 273 9.40 4.00 16.42
C ALA A 273 8.97 2.53 16.34
N ILE A 274 7.81 2.29 15.73
CA ILE A 274 7.20 0.96 15.60
C ILE A 274 6.71 0.73 14.17
N GLY A 275 6.68 -0.58 13.74
CA GLY A 275 6.22 -1.01 12.42
C GLY A 275 7.21 -1.86 11.66
#